data_9639d141f1d054bc528b4771027cd8d6
#
_entry.id   9639d141f1d054bc528b4771027cd8d6
#
_cell.length_a   1.000
_cell.length_b   1.000
_cell.length_c   1.000
_cell.angle_alpha   90.00
_cell.angle_beta   90.00
_cell.angle_gamma   90.00
#
_symmetry.space_group_name_H-M   'P 1'
#
loop_
_entity.id
_entity.type
_entity.pdbx_description
1 polymer ?
#
loop_
_entity_poly.entity_id
_entity_poly.type
_entity_poly.pdbx_seq_one_letter_code
_entity_poly.pdbx_strand_id
1 'polypeptide(L)'
;LSILDLPPVHEETSTLPGTNPRELGLLADCDNCFGLCCVALPFSASADFAAGKAAGEPCRNLRDDFRCSIHEQLRQRGYPGCTVFDCFGAGQKVSQVTFEGRSWRQAPGTAGQMYAVFPVMRQLHELLWYVAEALSLESAGQIHAELRQALEETERLSRESADVLEKLDVAAHRTEVNVLLSRTSELVRAGQPGKDHRGADLIGARLKGADLRGANLRGAYLIGADLRGADVRQADLIGADLRGADLAGADLTGAIFLTQAQLNAAKGDAATRLPPALTRPSHWPDTRSEAGTQTRAKPGSGGRSKPVPGDRGRSGGAGRRSRRR
;
A
#
# COMPACT_ATOMS: atom_id res chain seq x y z
N LEU A 1 4.43 54.55 -1.23
CA LEU A 1 4.98 53.51 -2.13
C LEU A 1 4.64 52.18 -1.53
N SER A 2 3.63 51.51 -2.12
CA SER A 2 3.12 50.18 -1.79
C SER A 2 4.21 49.13 -1.98
N ILE A 3 4.35 48.24 -1.00
CA ILE A 3 5.12 47.00 -1.11
C ILE A 3 4.27 46.04 -1.95
N LEU A 4 4.76 45.74 -3.15
CA LEU A 4 4.15 44.87 -4.15
C LEU A 4 4.05 43.43 -3.60
N ASP A 5 2.87 42.84 -3.73
CA ASP A 5 2.57 41.43 -3.61
C ASP A 5 3.50 40.61 -4.52
N LEU A 6 4.43 39.92 -3.93
CA LEU A 6 5.14 38.80 -4.60
C LEU A 6 4.26 37.56 -4.48
N PRO A 7 4.05 36.80 -5.56
CA PRO A 7 3.35 35.55 -5.49
C PRO A 7 4.16 34.54 -4.63
N PRO A 8 3.49 33.58 -3.97
CA PRO A 8 4.19 32.57 -3.19
C PRO A 8 5.16 31.79 -4.08
N VAL A 9 6.44 31.86 -3.76
CA VAL A 9 7.46 30.98 -4.33
C VAL A 9 7.08 29.54 -3.95
N HIS A 10 6.57 28.79 -4.92
CA HIS A 10 6.56 27.34 -4.80
C HIS A 10 8.03 26.93 -4.68
N GLU A 11 8.44 26.45 -3.52
CA GLU A 11 9.68 25.71 -3.37
C GLU A 11 9.59 24.48 -4.29
N GLU A 12 10.12 24.62 -5.50
CA GLU A 12 10.47 23.48 -6.33
C GLU A 12 11.53 22.72 -5.53
N THR A 13 11.13 21.62 -4.92
CA THR A 13 12.06 20.62 -4.38
C THR A 13 12.98 20.26 -5.53
N SER A 14 14.24 20.70 -5.46
CA SER A 14 15.28 20.43 -6.43
C SER A 14 15.55 18.92 -6.44
N THR A 15 14.76 18.18 -7.24
CA THR A 15 15.02 16.77 -7.51
C THR A 15 16.27 16.69 -8.38
N LEU A 16 17.20 15.83 -8.01
CA LEU A 16 18.37 15.53 -8.85
C LEU A 16 17.86 15.07 -10.24
N PRO A 17 18.46 15.55 -11.35
CA PRO A 17 18.06 15.11 -12.68
C PRO A 17 18.06 13.59 -12.79
N GLY A 18 17.01 13.00 -13.37
CA GLY A 18 16.88 11.55 -13.58
C GLY A 18 16.40 10.76 -12.36
N THR A 19 15.93 11.40 -11.29
CA THR A 19 15.37 10.70 -10.10
C THR A 19 13.86 10.88 -9.95
N ASN A 20 13.22 11.64 -10.84
CA ASN A 20 11.78 11.85 -10.80
C ASN A 20 11.05 10.56 -11.25
N PRO A 21 10.16 9.97 -10.41
CA PRO A 21 9.42 8.76 -10.77
C PRO A 21 8.61 8.89 -12.08
N ARG A 22 8.16 10.08 -12.44
CA ARG A 22 7.45 10.34 -13.70
C ARG A 22 8.39 10.25 -14.90
N GLU A 23 9.60 10.81 -14.80
CA GLU A 23 10.62 10.76 -15.87
C GLU A 23 11.14 9.34 -16.07
N LEU A 24 11.24 8.57 -14.98
CA LEU A 24 11.60 7.15 -14.99
C LEU A 24 10.45 6.23 -15.47
N GLY A 25 9.25 6.77 -15.76
CA GLY A 25 8.10 5.98 -16.20
C GLY A 25 7.53 5.06 -15.12
N LEU A 26 7.73 5.39 -13.84
CA LEU A 26 7.33 4.56 -12.70
C LEU A 26 5.88 4.81 -12.24
N LEU A 27 5.15 5.71 -12.88
CA LEU A 27 3.72 5.90 -12.63
C LEU A 27 2.90 4.99 -13.54
N ALA A 28 1.86 4.36 -13.00
CA ALA A 28 0.97 3.50 -13.77
C ALA A 28 0.28 4.29 -14.90
N ASP A 29 0.41 3.80 -16.12
CA ASP A 29 -0.29 4.27 -17.32
C ASP A 29 -1.10 3.12 -17.93
N CYS A 30 -2.36 3.03 -17.47
CA CYS A 30 -3.26 1.97 -17.90
C CYS A 30 -3.72 2.12 -19.36
N ASP A 31 -3.58 3.30 -19.95
CA ASP A 31 -3.94 3.57 -21.35
C ASP A 31 -2.97 2.93 -22.32
N ASN A 32 -1.72 2.77 -21.89
CA ASN A 32 -0.65 2.14 -22.63
C ASN A 32 -0.30 0.72 -22.14
N CYS A 33 -1.19 0.10 -21.34
CA CYS A 33 -0.99 -1.24 -20.77
C CYS A 33 -2.01 -2.23 -21.31
N PHE A 34 -1.58 -3.46 -21.62
CA PHE A 34 -2.49 -4.55 -22.05
C PHE A 34 -3.23 -5.23 -20.89
N GLY A 35 -3.50 -4.49 -19.81
CA GLY A 35 -4.27 -4.99 -18.67
C GLY A 35 -3.56 -6.08 -17.88
N LEU A 36 -2.21 -6.03 -17.80
CA LEU A 36 -1.39 -7.13 -17.28
C LEU A 36 -1.69 -7.47 -15.82
N CYS A 37 -2.00 -6.50 -14.96
CA CYS A 37 -2.46 -6.78 -13.59
C CYS A 37 -3.78 -7.57 -13.56
N CYS A 38 -4.63 -7.40 -14.59
CA CYS A 38 -5.92 -8.08 -14.72
C CYS A 38 -5.82 -9.47 -15.37
N VAL A 39 -4.70 -9.82 -15.99
CA VAL A 39 -4.53 -11.13 -16.65
C VAL A 39 -3.40 -11.95 -16.05
N ALA A 40 -2.22 -11.39 -15.84
CA ALA A 40 -1.05 -12.16 -15.42
C ALA A 40 -1.15 -12.71 -13.98
N LEU A 41 -1.67 -11.90 -13.05
CA LEU A 41 -1.66 -12.23 -11.63
C LEU A 41 -2.91 -13.00 -11.20
N PRO A 42 -2.77 -14.07 -10.37
CA PRO A 42 -3.90 -14.73 -9.75
C PRO A 42 -4.41 -13.96 -8.54
N PHE A 43 -5.67 -14.15 -8.19
CA PHE A 43 -6.23 -13.79 -6.89
C PHE A 43 -7.39 -14.71 -6.52
N SER A 44 -7.59 -14.92 -5.22
CA SER A 44 -8.66 -15.76 -4.69
C SER A 44 -9.82 -14.91 -4.16
N ALA A 45 -11.03 -15.46 -4.22
CA ALA A 45 -12.19 -14.84 -3.56
C ALA A 45 -11.91 -14.68 -2.06
N SER A 46 -12.11 -13.46 -1.54
CA SER A 46 -11.77 -13.07 -0.15
C SER A 46 -12.47 -11.75 0.19
N ALA A 47 -12.13 -11.18 1.36
CA ALA A 47 -12.54 -9.81 1.69
C ALA A 47 -12.02 -8.76 0.70
N ASP A 48 -10.91 -9.06 -0.01
CA ASP A 48 -10.25 -8.15 -0.95
C ASP A 48 -10.73 -8.34 -2.41
N PHE A 49 -11.37 -9.47 -2.73
CA PHE A 49 -11.80 -9.80 -4.09
C PHE A 49 -13.14 -10.56 -4.10
N ALA A 50 -14.18 -9.97 -4.69
CA ALA A 50 -15.52 -10.56 -4.80
C ALA A 50 -15.54 -11.88 -5.60
N ALA A 51 -14.52 -12.16 -6.39
CA ALA A 51 -14.34 -13.41 -7.12
C ALA A 51 -12.87 -13.71 -7.31
N GLY A 52 -12.52 -14.99 -7.49
CA GLY A 52 -11.17 -15.42 -7.83
C GLY A 52 -10.94 -15.57 -9.34
N LYS A 53 -9.66 -15.64 -9.74
CA LYS A 53 -9.20 -16.03 -11.08
C LYS A 53 -7.80 -16.67 -11.00
N ALA A 54 -7.49 -17.55 -11.94
CA ALA A 54 -6.16 -18.11 -12.09
C ALA A 54 -5.19 -17.13 -12.76
N ALA A 55 -3.87 -17.40 -12.63
CA ALA A 55 -2.86 -16.69 -13.41
C ALA A 55 -3.06 -16.95 -14.90
N GLY A 56 -2.88 -15.89 -15.73
CA GLY A 56 -3.08 -15.97 -17.18
C GLY A 56 -4.54 -15.98 -17.64
N GLU A 57 -5.50 -16.06 -16.71
CA GLU A 57 -6.92 -15.94 -17.00
C GLU A 57 -7.35 -14.46 -16.92
N PRO A 58 -8.03 -13.89 -17.93
CA PRO A 58 -8.50 -12.51 -17.86
C PRO A 58 -9.56 -12.31 -16.77
N CYS A 59 -9.40 -11.25 -15.97
CA CYS A 59 -10.43 -10.82 -15.03
C CYS A 59 -11.74 -10.53 -15.79
N ARG A 60 -12.89 -10.95 -15.24
CA ARG A 60 -14.22 -10.70 -15.82
C ARG A 60 -14.53 -9.21 -16.07
N ASN A 61 -13.83 -8.32 -15.37
CA ASN A 61 -14.01 -6.87 -15.50
C ASN A 61 -13.04 -6.25 -16.53
N LEU A 62 -12.18 -7.05 -17.18
CA LEU A 62 -11.28 -6.59 -18.21
C LEU A 62 -12.02 -6.51 -19.55
N ARG A 63 -12.06 -5.30 -20.14
CA ARG A 63 -12.69 -5.05 -21.43
C ARG A 63 -11.76 -5.41 -22.60
N ASP A 64 -12.31 -5.32 -23.82
CA ASP A 64 -11.53 -5.59 -25.05
C ASP A 64 -10.44 -4.55 -25.31
N ASP A 65 -10.62 -3.34 -24.80
CA ASP A 65 -9.63 -2.25 -24.84
C ASP A 65 -8.57 -2.35 -23.73
N PHE A 66 -8.50 -3.48 -23.01
CA PHE A 66 -7.59 -3.76 -21.90
C PHE A 66 -7.84 -2.91 -20.63
N ARG A 67 -8.93 -2.14 -20.55
CA ARG A 67 -9.28 -1.34 -19.38
C ARG A 67 -10.20 -2.08 -18.43
N CYS A 68 -10.10 -1.77 -17.17
CA CYS A 68 -11.01 -2.30 -16.16
C CYS A 68 -12.36 -1.55 -16.22
N SER A 69 -13.45 -2.29 -16.43
CA SER A 69 -14.81 -1.72 -16.51
C SER A 69 -15.33 -1.14 -15.19
N ILE A 70 -14.67 -1.46 -14.06
CA ILE A 70 -15.07 -1.04 -12.71
C ILE A 70 -13.99 -0.24 -11.99
N HIS A 71 -12.99 0.30 -12.73
CA HIS A 71 -11.79 0.90 -12.13
C HIS A 71 -12.10 1.99 -11.09
N GLU A 72 -13.06 2.86 -11.37
CA GLU A 72 -13.48 3.94 -10.48
C GLU A 72 -14.35 3.46 -9.28
N GLN A 73 -14.82 2.21 -9.31
CA GLN A 73 -15.76 1.63 -8.34
C GLN A 73 -15.20 0.36 -7.69
N LEU A 74 -13.89 0.13 -7.71
CA LEU A 74 -13.27 -1.11 -7.25
C LEU A 74 -13.73 -1.51 -5.85
N ARG A 75 -13.67 -0.60 -4.87
CA ARG A 75 -14.08 -0.86 -3.48
C ARG A 75 -15.56 -1.20 -3.38
N GLN A 76 -16.42 -0.41 -4.04
CA GLN A 76 -17.89 -0.61 -4.03
C GLN A 76 -18.30 -1.92 -4.72
N ARG A 77 -17.51 -2.39 -5.67
CA ARG A 77 -17.70 -3.63 -6.41
C ARG A 77 -17.05 -4.85 -5.75
N GLY A 78 -16.45 -4.68 -4.57
CA GLY A 78 -15.84 -5.78 -3.81
C GLY A 78 -14.44 -6.18 -4.30
N TYR A 79 -13.69 -5.24 -4.87
CA TYR A 79 -12.30 -5.44 -5.30
C TYR A 79 -11.33 -4.43 -4.64
N PRO A 80 -11.38 -4.23 -3.30
CA PRO A 80 -10.45 -3.33 -2.64
C PRO A 80 -8.98 -3.74 -2.84
N GLY A 81 -8.67 -5.03 -3.02
CA GLY A 81 -7.33 -5.50 -3.31
C GLY A 81 -6.71 -4.90 -4.59
N CYS A 82 -7.53 -4.56 -5.60
CA CYS A 82 -7.03 -3.86 -6.78
C CYS A 82 -6.63 -2.40 -6.49
N THR A 83 -7.20 -1.75 -5.47
CA THR A 83 -6.86 -0.36 -5.12
C THR A 83 -5.54 -0.23 -4.38
N VAL A 84 -5.02 -1.33 -3.85
CA VAL A 84 -3.75 -1.39 -3.10
C VAL A 84 -2.63 -2.03 -3.92
N PHE A 85 -2.90 -2.39 -5.17
CA PHE A 85 -1.90 -2.89 -6.10
C PHE A 85 -1.26 -1.72 -6.84
N ASP A 86 0.06 -1.67 -6.87
CA ASP A 86 0.84 -0.75 -7.69
C ASP A 86 1.76 -1.54 -8.61
N CYS A 87 1.71 -1.24 -9.90
CA CYS A 87 2.60 -1.83 -10.89
C CYS A 87 3.88 -1.02 -11.09
N PHE A 88 4.00 0.17 -10.50
CA PHE A 88 5.12 1.09 -10.68
C PHE A 88 5.47 1.30 -12.16
N GLY A 89 4.49 1.39 -13.04
CA GLY A 89 4.70 1.57 -14.47
C GLY A 89 5.15 0.31 -15.23
N ALA A 90 5.31 -0.83 -14.60
CA ALA A 90 5.74 -2.06 -15.26
C ALA A 90 4.77 -2.53 -16.36
N GLY A 91 3.47 -2.23 -16.21
CA GLY A 91 2.45 -2.63 -17.16
C GLY A 91 2.69 -2.04 -18.56
N GLN A 92 2.82 -0.73 -18.67
CA GLN A 92 3.13 -0.06 -19.93
C GLN A 92 4.54 -0.36 -20.43
N LYS A 93 5.52 -0.52 -19.54
CA LYS A 93 6.89 -0.89 -19.91
C LYS A 93 6.92 -2.25 -20.64
N VAL A 94 6.30 -3.27 -20.07
CA VAL A 94 6.18 -4.59 -20.69
C VAL A 94 5.40 -4.49 -21.99
N SER A 95 4.24 -3.81 -22.00
CA SER A 95 3.37 -3.71 -23.16
C SER A 95 4.02 -3.00 -24.34
N GLN A 96 4.61 -1.83 -24.12
CA GLN A 96 5.04 -0.95 -25.20
C GLN A 96 6.52 -1.13 -25.57
N VAL A 97 7.37 -1.48 -24.60
CA VAL A 97 8.82 -1.59 -24.82
C VAL A 97 9.23 -3.04 -24.99
N THR A 98 8.97 -3.91 -23.98
CA THR A 98 9.45 -5.30 -24.02
C THR A 98 8.78 -6.12 -25.13
N PHE A 99 7.50 -5.88 -25.40
CA PHE A 99 6.72 -6.57 -26.44
C PHE A 99 6.31 -5.66 -27.61
N GLU A 100 6.93 -4.48 -27.75
CA GLU A 100 6.82 -3.59 -28.91
C GLU A 100 5.39 -3.23 -29.32
N GLY A 101 4.49 -3.04 -28.35
CA GLY A 101 3.08 -2.71 -28.61
C GLY A 101 2.23 -3.87 -29.14
N ARG A 102 2.74 -5.10 -29.19
CA ARG A 102 1.99 -6.29 -29.59
C ARG A 102 1.32 -6.93 -28.38
N SER A 103 0.00 -6.89 -28.34
CA SER A 103 -0.76 -7.43 -27.21
C SER A 103 -0.79 -8.96 -27.19
N TRP A 104 -1.00 -9.52 -26.01
CA TRP A 104 -1.20 -10.97 -25.82
C TRP A 104 -2.43 -11.54 -26.57
N ARG A 105 -3.41 -10.69 -26.95
CA ARG A 105 -4.53 -11.09 -27.81
C ARG A 105 -4.13 -11.18 -29.28
N GLN A 106 -3.28 -10.26 -29.74
CA GLN A 106 -2.79 -10.24 -31.12
C GLN A 106 -1.69 -11.29 -31.37
N ALA A 107 -0.91 -11.60 -30.32
CA ALA A 107 0.18 -12.56 -30.38
C ALA A 107 0.03 -13.62 -29.26
N PRO A 108 -0.94 -14.55 -29.35
CA PRO A 108 -1.20 -15.53 -28.28
C PRO A 108 0.01 -16.41 -27.93
N GLY A 109 0.93 -16.63 -28.90
CA GLY A 109 2.14 -17.41 -28.67
C GLY A 109 3.13 -16.77 -27.69
N THR A 110 3.06 -15.46 -27.47
CA THR A 110 3.91 -14.73 -26.51
C THR A 110 3.21 -14.42 -25.18
N ALA A 111 1.93 -14.76 -25.06
CA ALA A 111 1.11 -14.42 -23.89
C ALA A 111 1.71 -14.95 -22.57
N GLY A 112 2.11 -16.22 -22.56
CA GLY A 112 2.72 -16.85 -21.38
C GLY A 112 3.99 -16.13 -20.92
N GLN A 113 4.87 -15.80 -21.86
CA GLN A 113 6.11 -15.06 -21.58
C GLN A 113 5.82 -13.64 -21.09
N MET A 114 4.87 -12.92 -21.70
CA MET A 114 4.44 -11.59 -21.24
C MET A 114 3.95 -11.63 -19.78
N TYR A 115 3.19 -12.68 -19.42
CA TYR A 115 2.68 -12.84 -18.06
C TYR A 115 3.79 -13.20 -17.07
N ALA A 116 4.81 -13.98 -17.48
CA ALA A 116 5.96 -14.31 -16.64
C ALA A 116 6.90 -13.10 -16.43
N VAL A 117 7.11 -12.28 -17.45
CA VAL A 117 7.95 -11.07 -17.39
C VAL A 117 7.33 -9.96 -16.55
N PHE A 118 6.00 -9.82 -16.53
CA PHE A 118 5.34 -8.72 -15.83
C PHE A 118 5.67 -8.62 -14.33
N PRO A 119 5.61 -9.68 -13.52
CA PRO A 119 5.98 -9.60 -12.10
C PRO A 119 7.47 -9.33 -11.88
N VAL A 120 8.36 -9.76 -12.79
CA VAL A 120 9.80 -9.44 -12.75
C VAL A 120 10.00 -7.95 -12.99
N MET A 121 9.41 -7.40 -14.07
CA MET A 121 9.45 -5.97 -14.37
C MET A 121 8.88 -5.12 -13.23
N ARG A 122 7.78 -5.56 -12.62
CA ARG A 122 7.19 -4.85 -11.47
C ARG A 122 8.18 -4.76 -10.30
N GLN A 123 8.92 -5.82 -10.02
CA GLN A 123 9.92 -5.82 -8.95
C GLN A 123 11.11 -4.90 -9.26
N LEU A 124 11.58 -4.86 -10.52
CA LEU A 124 12.62 -3.93 -10.94
C LEU A 124 12.15 -2.47 -10.80
N HIS A 125 10.92 -2.17 -11.24
CA HIS A 125 10.35 -0.82 -11.14
C HIS A 125 10.10 -0.39 -9.69
N GLU A 126 9.71 -1.31 -8.80
CA GLU A 126 9.63 -1.06 -7.36
C GLU A 126 11.00 -0.70 -6.76
N LEU A 127 12.08 -1.37 -7.18
CA LEU A 127 13.44 -1.03 -6.77
C LEU A 127 13.86 0.34 -7.30
N LEU A 128 13.58 0.65 -8.57
CA LEU A 128 13.82 1.97 -9.15
C LEU A 128 13.13 3.07 -8.34
N TRP A 129 11.87 2.84 -7.94
CA TRP A 129 11.12 3.76 -7.08
C TRP A 129 11.85 4.06 -5.78
N TYR A 130 12.25 3.01 -5.04
CA TYR A 130 12.94 3.20 -3.76
C TYR A 130 14.34 3.82 -3.90
N VAL A 131 15.09 3.45 -4.94
CA VAL A 131 16.42 4.03 -5.18
C VAL A 131 16.31 5.50 -5.59
N ALA A 132 15.33 5.85 -6.42
CA ALA A 132 15.04 7.24 -6.79
C ALA A 132 14.66 8.10 -5.56
N GLU A 133 13.81 7.56 -4.67
CA GLU A 133 13.51 8.21 -3.39
C GLU A 133 14.76 8.39 -2.53
N ALA A 134 15.60 7.34 -2.38
CA ALA A 134 16.85 7.40 -1.62
C ALA A 134 17.81 8.49 -2.14
N LEU A 135 17.91 8.66 -3.46
CA LEU A 135 18.71 9.70 -4.11
C LEU A 135 18.19 11.11 -3.86
N SER A 136 16.90 11.28 -3.57
CA SER A 136 16.31 12.58 -3.24
C SER A 136 16.55 13.01 -1.79
N LEU A 137 17.07 12.12 -0.93
CA LEU A 137 17.28 12.36 0.48
C LEU A 137 18.69 12.92 0.74
N GLU A 138 18.80 14.17 1.19
CA GLU A 138 20.08 14.81 1.50
C GLU A 138 20.90 14.02 2.53
N SER A 139 20.23 13.40 3.51
CA SER A 139 20.87 12.58 4.53
C SER A 139 21.64 11.39 3.95
N ALA A 140 21.28 10.92 2.73
CA ALA A 140 21.95 9.84 2.03
C ALA A 140 23.13 10.30 1.15
N GLY A 141 23.48 11.59 1.15
CA GLY A 141 24.45 12.19 0.23
C GLY A 141 25.78 11.43 0.13
N GLN A 142 26.27 10.89 1.23
CA GLN A 142 27.54 10.14 1.26
C GLN A 142 27.53 8.80 0.48
N ILE A 143 26.33 8.28 0.11
CA ILE A 143 26.17 7.05 -0.69
C ILE A 143 25.44 7.29 -2.01
N HIS A 144 25.33 8.55 -2.44
CA HIS A 144 24.63 8.87 -3.71
C HIS A 144 25.34 8.27 -4.92
N ALA A 145 26.66 8.06 -4.88
CA ALA A 145 27.40 7.43 -5.98
C ALA A 145 26.98 5.97 -6.16
N GLU A 146 26.92 5.20 -5.07
CA GLU A 146 26.48 3.81 -5.07
C GLU A 146 24.99 3.68 -5.44
N LEU A 147 24.15 4.61 -4.96
CA LEU A 147 22.73 4.63 -5.30
C LEU A 147 22.51 4.92 -6.80
N ARG A 148 23.29 5.84 -7.42
CA ARG A 148 23.23 6.07 -8.87
C ARG A 148 23.61 4.82 -9.67
N GLN A 149 24.70 4.15 -9.26
CA GLN A 149 25.11 2.90 -9.90
C GLN A 149 23.99 1.82 -9.79
N ALA A 150 23.35 1.71 -8.63
CA ALA A 150 22.22 0.79 -8.45
C ALA A 150 21.01 1.18 -9.32
N LEU A 151 20.72 2.49 -9.47
CA LEU A 151 19.66 3.00 -10.36
C LEU A 151 19.95 2.61 -11.81
N GLU A 152 21.16 2.93 -12.31
CA GLU A 152 21.59 2.66 -13.67
C GLU A 152 21.54 1.16 -14.01
N GLU A 153 22.02 0.32 -13.10
CA GLU A 153 21.99 -1.14 -13.28
C GLU A 153 20.55 -1.68 -13.28
N THR A 154 19.69 -1.19 -12.36
CA THR A 154 18.29 -1.62 -12.34
C THR A 154 17.54 -1.18 -13.60
N GLU A 155 17.82 0.04 -14.10
CA GLU A 155 17.29 0.51 -15.38
C GLU A 155 17.79 -0.33 -16.55
N ARG A 156 19.09 -0.68 -16.58
CA ARG A 156 19.67 -1.54 -17.60
C ARG A 156 18.95 -2.89 -17.63
N LEU A 157 18.79 -3.53 -16.48
CA LEU A 157 18.05 -4.79 -16.35
C LEU A 157 16.60 -4.66 -16.85
N SER A 158 15.92 -3.54 -16.59
CA SER A 158 14.55 -3.31 -17.06
C SER A 158 14.42 -3.15 -18.59
N ARG A 159 15.53 -2.98 -19.30
CA ARG A 159 15.58 -2.86 -20.76
C ARG A 159 15.97 -4.15 -21.46
N GLU A 160 16.27 -5.21 -20.71
CA GLU A 160 16.63 -6.50 -21.28
C GLU A 160 15.46 -7.13 -22.06
N SER A 161 15.80 -8.08 -22.93
CA SER A 161 14.80 -8.83 -23.71
C SER A 161 13.90 -9.68 -22.82
N ALA A 162 12.72 -10.06 -23.31
CA ALA A 162 11.79 -10.92 -22.60
C ALA A 162 12.43 -12.24 -22.15
N ASP A 163 13.30 -12.83 -23.00
CA ASP A 163 14.01 -14.09 -22.70
C ASP A 163 15.00 -13.96 -21.55
N VAL A 164 15.62 -12.80 -21.38
CA VAL A 164 16.54 -12.50 -20.29
C VAL A 164 15.76 -12.21 -19.02
N LEU A 165 14.72 -11.37 -19.13
CA LEU A 165 13.86 -11.00 -17.98
C LEU A 165 13.17 -12.21 -17.35
N GLU A 166 12.68 -13.16 -18.15
CA GLU A 166 12.03 -14.37 -17.64
C GLU A 166 12.96 -15.24 -16.78
N LYS A 167 14.27 -15.18 -17.04
CA LYS A 167 15.31 -15.96 -16.34
C LYS A 167 16.05 -15.17 -15.28
N LEU A 168 15.75 -13.88 -15.15
CA LEU A 168 16.47 -12.99 -14.25
C LEU A 168 16.21 -13.36 -12.78
N ASP A 169 17.27 -13.59 -12.02
CA ASP A 169 17.19 -13.67 -10.55
C ASP A 169 17.04 -12.26 -9.95
N VAL A 170 15.83 -11.75 -10.01
CA VAL A 170 15.52 -10.42 -9.46
C VAL A 170 15.65 -10.41 -7.92
N ALA A 171 15.61 -11.55 -7.24
CA ALA A 171 15.77 -11.64 -5.79
C ALA A 171 17.23 -11.39 -5.38
N ALA A 172 18.20 -11.89 -6.15
CA ALA A 172 19.62 -11.59 -5.95
C ALA A 172 19.87 -10.08 -6.10
N HIS A 173 19.42 -9.47 -7.19
CA HIS A 173 19.53 -8.02 -7.41
C HIS A 173 18.85 -7.20 -6.31
N ARG A 174 17.65 -7.60 -5.87
CA ARG A 174 16.95 -6.97 -4.74
C ARG A 174 17.78 -7.01 -3.46
N THR A 175 18.48 -8.11 -3.21
CA THR A 175 19.33 -8.26 -2.02
C THR A 175 20.48 -7.25 -2.03
N GLU A 176 21.13 -7.05 -3.17
CA GLU A 176 22.20 -6.05 -3.35
C GLU A 176 21.68 -4.63 -3.13
N VAL A 177 20.60 -4.26 -3.81
CA VAL A 177 19.98 -2.93 -3.67
C VAL A 177 19.51 -2.69 -2.22
N ASN A 178 18.97 -3.72 -1.56
CA ASN A 178 18.47 -3.59 -0.18
C ASN A 178 19.58 -3.24 0.83
N VAL A 179 20.84 -3.55 0.56
CA VAL A 179 21.97 -3.09 1.39
C VAL A 179 22.05 -1.56 1.37
N LEU A 180 21.94 -0.93 0.20
CA LEU A 180 21.96 0.53 0.04
C LEU A 180 20.73 1.19 0.66
N LEU A 181 19.53 0.61 0.43
CA LEU A 181 18.28 1.10 1.03
C LEU A 181 18.30 1.00 2.57
N SER A 182 18.93 -0.03 3.12
CA SER A 182 19.11 -0.17 4.58
C SER A 182 20.05 0.90 5.13
N ARG A 183 21.17 1.16 4.43
CA ARG A 183 22.09 2.22 4.81
C ARG A 183 21.47 3.61 4.68
N THR A 184 20.68 3.87 3.65
CA THR A 184 19.86 5.09 3.52
C THR A 184 18.95 5.27 4.73
N SER A 185 18.25 4.21 5.12
CA SER A 185 17.39 4.23 6.30
C SER A 185 18.14 4.58 7.58
N GLU A 186 19.32 4.00 7.80
CA GLU A 186 20.17 4.32 8.95
C GLU A 186 20.58 5.78 8.98
N LEU A 187 20.96 6.34 7.82
CA LEU A 187 21.37 7.73 7.69
C LEU A 187 20.23 8.71 7.97
N VAL A 188 19.05 8.47 7.42
CA VAL A 188 17.86 9.32 7.65
C VAL A 188 17.42 9.28 9.10
N ARG A 189 17.48 8.12 9.73
CA ARG A 189 17.06 7.92 11.12
C ARG A 189 18.15 8.25 12.14
N ALA A 190 19.36 8.60 11.71
CA ALA A 190 20.45 8.95 12.60
C ALA A 190 20.06 10.09 13.55
N GLY A 191 20.31 9.92 14.84
CA GLY A 191 19.98 10.91 15.87
C GLY A 191 18.50 10.95 16.30
N GLN A 192 17.65 10.08 15.73
CA GLN A 192 16.25 9.94 16.16
C GLN A 192 16.11 8.88 17.27
N PRO A 193 15.10 9.02 18.17
CA PRO A 193 14.88 8.08 19.27
C PRO A 193 14.27 6.73 18.83
N GLY A 194 14.05 6.55 17.53
CA GLY A 194 13.27 5.44 16.95
C GLY A 194 13.83 4.06 17.29
N LYS A 195 12.92 3.18 17.67
CA LYS A 195 13.20 1.77 17.98
C LYS A 195 13.25 0.92 16.72
N ASP A 196 13.94 -0.21 16.81
CA ASP A 196 13.92 -1.23 15.77
C ASP A 196 12.69 -2.14 15.93
N HIS A 197 11.78 -2.07 14.95
CA HIS A 197 10.57 -2.87 14.81
C HIS A 197 10.57 -3.60 13.46
N ARG A 198 11.75 -3.86 12.87
CA ARG A 198 11.88 -4.59 11.61
C ARG A 198 11.18 -5.96 11.70
N GLY A 199 10.23 -6.20 10.79
CA GLY A 199 9.46 -7.45 10.74
C GLY A 199 8.62 -7.73 11.98
N ALA A 200 8.41 -6.75 12.87
CA ALA A 200 7.65 -6.93 14.09
C ALA A 200 6.18 -7.28 13.79
N ASP A 201 5.61 -8.19 14.56
CA ASP A 201 4.17 -8.44 14.57
C ASP A 201 3.47 -7.38 15.44
N LEU A 202 2.86 -6.41 14.77
CA LEU A 202 2.11 -5.31 15.35
C LEU A 202 0.64 -5.34 14.87
N ILE A 203 0.13 -6.53 14.51
CA ILE A 203 -1.26 -6.72 14.06
C ILE A 203 -2.21 -6.28 15.18
N GLY A 204 -3.10 -5.31 14.88
CA GLY A 204 -4.05 -4.78 15.84
C GLY A 204 -3.43 -4.05 17.03
N ALA A 205 -2.14 -3.71 16.98
CA ALA A 205 -1.43 -3.03 18.06
C ALA A 205 -2.06 -1.68 18.40
N ARG A 206 -2.05 -1.32 19.69
CA ARG A 206 -2.56 -0.05 20.20
C ARG A 206 -1.42 0.97 20.26
N LEU A 207 -1.21 1.67 19.16
CA LEU A 207 -0.14 2.66 18.97
C LEU A 207 -0.68 4.09 18.87
N LYS A 208 -1.88 4.34 19.39
CA LYS A 208 -2.49 5.68 19.40
C LYS A 208 -1.60 6.67 20.13
N GLY A 209 -1.20 7.76 19.44
CA GLY A 209 -0.33 8.80 19.97
C GLY A 209 1.10 8.32 20.30
N ALA A 210 1.51 7.16 19.81
CA ALA A 210 2.85 6.63 20.04
C ALA A 210 3.93 7.50 19.38
N ASP A 211 5.07 7.63 20.04
CA ASP A 211 6.27 8.20 19.45
C ASP A 211 7.03 7.10 18.70
N LEU A 212 6.90 7.14 17.37
CA LEU A 212 7.56 6.25 16.41
C LEU A 212 8.50 7.03 15.48
N ARG A 213 8.94 8.23 15.89
CA ARG A 213 9.88 9.04 15.11
C ARG A 213 11.17 8.28 14.86
N GLY A 214 11.56 8.20 13.58
CA GLY A 214 12.74 7.47 13.17
C GLY A 214 12.67 5.97 13.47
N ALA A 215 11.49 5.39 13.70
CA ALA A 215 11.37 3.96 13.92
C ALA A 215 11.73 3.16 12.66
N ASN A 216 12.41 2.03 12.83
CA ASN A 216 12.59 1.05 11.76
C ASN A 216 11.38 0.13 11.72
N LEU A 217 10.44 0.40 10.81
CA LEU A 217 9.22 -0.39 10.61
C LEU A 217 9.29 -1.24 9.34
N ARG A 218 10.49 -1.48 8.80
CA ARG A 218 10.71 -2.29 7.57
C ARG A 218 10.06 -3.67 7.69
N GLY A 219 9.11 -3.96 6.80
CA GLY A 219 8.40 -5.23 6.79
C GLY A 219 7.56 -5.52 8.04
N ALA A 220 7.28 -4.53 8.88
CA ALA A 220 6.43 -4.72 10.05
C ALA A 220 4.97 -5.00 9.65
N TYR A 221 4.31 -5.90 10.36
CA TYR A 221 2.89 -6.21 10.16
C TYR A 221 2.04 -5.28 11.02
N LEU A 222 1.59 -4.17 10.44
CA LEU A 222 0.73 -3.16 11.09
C LEU A 222 -0.75 -3.32 10.74
N ILE A 223 -1.16 -4.53 10.31
CA ILE A 223 -2.53 -4.81 9.87
C ILE A 223 -3.52 -4.46 11.00
N GLY A 224 -4.44 -3.53 10.70
CA GLY A 224 -5.46 -3.10 11.66
C GLY A 224 -4.93 -2.40 12.92
N ALA A 225 -3.67 -1.97 12.95
CA ALA A 225 -3.10 -1.24 14.08
C ALA A 225 -3.77 0.12 14.28
N ASP A 226 -3.96 0.55 15.52
CA ASP A 226 -4.44 1.88 15.88
C ASP A 226 -3.24 2.84 16.01
N LEU A 227 -2.95 3.57 14.93
CA LEU A 227 -1.88 4.57 14.84
C LEU A 227 -2.43 6.01 14.91
N ARG A 228 -3.65 6.21 15.37
CA ARG A 228 -4.27 7.54 15.42
C ARG A 228 -3.43 8.53 16.22
N GLY A 229 -3.11 9.66 15.58
CA GLY A 229 -2.29 10.70 16.19
C GLY A 229 -0.85 10.28 16.52
N ALA A 230 -0.37 9.15 16.02
CA ALA A 230 1.00 8.72 16.21
C ALA A 230 1.98 9.64 15.45
N ASP A 231 3.15 9.85 16.03
CA ASP A 231 4.25 10.55 15.38
C ASP A 231 5.16 9.52 14.68
N VAL A 232 5.03 9.41 13.35
CA VAL A 232 5.74 8.44 12.50
C VAL A 232 6.77 9.17 11.61
N ARG A 233 7.12 10.41 11.95
CA ARG A 233 8.07 11.21 11.18
C ARG A 233 9.41 10.50 11.04
N GLN A 234 9.98 10.57 9.82
CA GLN A 234 11.28 9.97 9.48
C GLN A 234 11.39 8.46 9.76
N ALA A 235 10.27 7.75 9.98
CA ALA A 235 10.26 6.30 10.10
C ALA A 235 10.48 5.65 8.73
N ASP A 236 11.12 4.48 8.73
CA ASP A 236 11.26 3.63 7.53
C ASP A 236 10.10 2.64 7.44
N LEU A 237 9.29 2.77 6.40
CA LEU A 237 8.07 1.99 6.15
C LEU A 237 8.18 1.06 4.93
N ILE A 238 9.41 0.80 4.42
CA ILE A 238 9.59 -0.12 3.28
C ILE A 238 8.97 -1.48 3.57
N GLY A 239 8.02 -1.91 2.74
CA GLY A 239 7.37 -3.21 2.88
C GLY A 239 6.52 -3.39 4.13
N ALA A 240 6.25 -2.34 4.92
CA ALA A 240 5.32 -2.41 6.05
C ALA A 240 3.89 -2.69 5.57
N ASP A 241 3.18 -3.59 6.23
CA ASP A 241 1.81 -3.94 5.90
C ASP A 241 0.82 -3.07 6.69
N LEU A 242 0.30 -2.03 6.04
CA LEU A 242 -0.65 -1.08 6.62
C LEU A 242 -2.13 -1.41 6.35
N ARG A 243 -2.47 -2.62 5.92
CA ARG A 243 -3.86 -3.00 5.60
C ARG A 243 -4.79 -2.76 6.79
N GLY A 244 -5.76 -1.86 6.59
CA GLY A 244 -6.74 -1.51 7.61
C GLY A 244 -6.20 -0.77 8.84
N ALA A 245 -4.90 -0.42 8.88
CA ALA A 245 -4.34 0.43 9.92
C ALA A 245 -5.04 1.80 9.95
N ASP A 246 -5.24 2.37 11.14
CA ASP A 246 -5.87 3.68 11.32
C ASP A 246 -4.81 4.76 11.59
N LEU A 247 -4.58 5.59 10.58
CA LEU A 247 -3.61 6.69 10.57
C LEU A 247 -4.26 8.06 10.83
N ALA A 248 -5.55 8.12 11.27
CA ALA A 248 -6.24 9.38 11.45
C ALA A 248 -5.45 10.33 12.38
N GLY A 249 -5.13 11.53 11.89
CA GLY A 249 -4.33 12.52 12.61
C GLY A 249 -2.86 12.15 12.83
N ALA A 250 -2.36 11.04 12.29
CA ALA A 250 -0.94 10.68 12.39
C ALA A 250 -0.06 11.63 11.55
N ASP A 251 1.18 11.80 11.99
CA ASP A 251 2.19 12.59 11.26
C ASP A 251 3.23 11.65 10.62
N LEU A 252 3.17 11.52 9.28
CA LEU A 252 4.11 10.73 8.48
C LEU A 252 5.09 11.63 7.69
N THR A 253 5.21 12.92 8.07
CA THR A 253 6.12 13.85 7.40
C THR A 253 7.55 13.32 7.40
N GLY A 254 8.17 13.22 6.23
CA GLY A 254 9.53 12.70 6.08
C GLY A 254 9.67 11.19 6.36
N ALA A 255 8.59 10.46 6.56
CA ALA A 255 8.64 8.98 6.51
C ALA A 255 9.15 8.54 5.14
N ILE A 256 10.05 7.55 5.13
CA ILE A 256 10.73 7.08 3.92
C ILE A 256 10.20 5.73 3.45
N PHE A 257 10.29 5.52 2.13
CA PHE A 257 9.91 4.29 1.45
C PHE A 257 8.45 3.87 1.66
N LEU A 258 7.61 4.86 1.97
CA LEU A 258 6.16 4.70 2.02
C LEU A 258 5.59 4.84 0.60
N THR A 259 4.75 3.90 0.18
CA THR A 259 4.12 3.91 -1.14
C THR A 259 2.67 4.36 -1.09
N GLN A 260 2.15 4.84 -2.22
CA GLN A 260 0.72 5.16 -2.36
C GLN A 260 -0.17 3.93 -2.12
N ALA A 261 0.28 2.75 -2.53
CA ALA A 261 -0.41 1.48 -2.31
C ALA A 261 -0.61 1.17 -0.81
N GLN A 262 0.41 1.42 0.02
CA GLN A 262 0.30 1.26 1.48
C GLN A 262 -0.71 2.23 2.07
N LEU A 263 -0.71 3.50 1.66
CA LEU A 263 -1.72 4.48 2.10
C LEU A 263 -3.12 4.11 1.64
N ASN A 264 -3.26 3.64 0.40
CA ASN A 264 -4.55 3.16 -0.12
C ASN A 264 -5.08 1.97 0.68
N ALA A 265 -4.22 1.17 1.31
CA ALA A 265 -4.62 0.04 2.16
C ALA A 265 -5.05 0.47 3.57
N ALA A 266 -4.64 1.65 4.02
CA ALA A 266 -4.89 2.19 5.34
C ALA A 266 -6.17 3.05 5.41
N LYS A 267 -6.53 3.45 6.63
CA LYS A 267 -7.51 4.49 6.94
C LYS A 267 -6.77 5.74 7.39
N GLY A 268 -7.34 6.90 7.16
CA GLY A 268 -6.82 8.17 7.61
C GLY A 268 -7.88 9.26 7.50
N ASP A 269 -7.53 10.50 7.74
CA ASP A 269 -8.44 11.65 7.67
C ASP A 269 -7.73 12.92 7.16
N ALA A 270 -8.44 14.05 7.19
CA ALA A 270 -7.92 15.36 6.79
C ALA A 270 -6.78 15.87 7.68
N ALA A 271 -6.61 15.33 8.89
CA ALA A 271 -5.55 15.72 9.82
C ALA A 271 -4.26 14.89 9.64
N THR A 272 -4.33 13.77 8.90
CA THR A 272 -3.16 12.95 8.61
C THR A 272 -2.18 13.71 7.73
N ARG A 273 -0.93 13.82 8.17
CA ARG A 273 0.15 14.49 7.40
C ARG A 273 0.95 13.45 6.64
N LEU A 274 1.14 13.70 5.35
CA LEU A 274 1.82 12.79 4.43
C LEU A 274 3.13 13.37 3.92
N PRO A 275 4.08 12.51 3.47
CA PRO A 275 5.21 12.96 2.66
C PRO A 275 4.72 13.69 1.39
N PRO A 276 5.44 14.73 0.90
CA PRO A 276 4.99 15.56 -0.23
C PRO A 276 4.75 14.81 -1.53
N ALA A 277 5.46 13.69 -1.75
CA ALA A 277 5.33 12.86 -2.95
C ALA A 277 4.05 12.02 -2.99
N LEU A 278 3.32 11.92 -1.88
CA LEU A 278 2.14 11.06 -1.75
C LEU A 278 0.86 11.89 -1.62
N THR A 279 -0.23 11.33 -2.14
CA THR A 279 -1.54 11.99 -2.11
C THR A 279 -2.49 11.31 -1.13
N ARG A 280 -3.39 12.11 -0.54
CA ARG A 280 -4.44 11.55 0.32
C ARG A 280 -5.34 10.63 -0.50
N PRO A 281 -5.55 9.37 -0.05
CA PRO A 281 -6.50 8.47 -0.69
C PRO A 281 -7.92 9.04 -0.69
N SER A 282 -8.63 8.94 -1.82
CA SER A 282 -9.98 9.50 -2.00
C SER A 282 -11.06 8.90 -1.09
N HIS A 283 -10.78 7.73 -0.48
CA HIS A 283 -11.70 7.08 0.46
C HIS A 283 -11.52 7.57 1.91
N TRP A 284 -10.51 8.41 2.19
CA TRP A 284 -10.36 9.02 3.49
C TRP A 284 -11.32 10.20 3.64
N PRO A 285 -12.00 10.37 4.79
CA PRO A 285 -12.91 11.48 4.99
C PRO A 285 -12.17 12.83 4.98
N ASP A 286 -12.82 13.86 4.44
CA ASP A 286 -12.31 15.23 4.43
C ASP A 286 -12.42 15.95 5.78
N THR A 287 -13.19 15.38 6.70
CA THR A 287 -13.33 15.88 8.06
C THR A 287 -12.30 15.24 8.99
N ARG A 288 -11.78 16.01 9.95
CA ARG A 288 -10.99 15.44 11.04
C ARG A 288 -11.88 14.50 11.84
N SER A 289 -11.46 13.25 12.01
CA SER A 289 -12.15 12.33 12.90
C SER A 289 -11.99 12.87 14.32
N GLU A 290 -13.08 13.33 14.93
CA GLU A 290 -13.07 13.69 16.35
C GLU A 290 -12.68 12.43 17.13
N ALA A 291 -11.55 12.49 17.82
CA ALA A 291 -11.05 11.40 18.63
C ALA A 291 -12.09 11.03 19.70
N GLY A 292 -12.88 10.01 19.36
CA GLY A 292 -13.79 9.23 20.19
C GLY A 292 -14.27 9.87 21.51
N THR A 293 -15.28 10.75 21.45
CA THR A 293 -16.19 10.90 22.58
C THR A 293 -17.30 9.87 22.40
N GLN A 294 -17.01 8.61 22.75
CA GLN A 294 -18.07 7.67 23.07
C GLN A 294 -18.71 8.16 24.37
N THR A 295 -19.72 8.99 24.25
CA THR A 295 -20.70 9.19 25.32
C THR A 295 -21.33 7.82 25.57
N ARG A 296 -20.86 7.21 26.65
CA ARG A 296 -21.45 6.03 27.27
C ARG A 296 -22.91 6.40 27.57
N ALA A 297 -23.85 6.00 26.72
CA ALA A 297 -25.27 6.12 26.99
C ALA A 297 -25.54 5.41 28.33
N LYS A 298 -25.97 6.17 29.33
CA LYS A 298 -26.47 5.61 30.58
C LYS A 298 -27.67 4.73 30.26
N PRO A 299 -27.75 3.49 30.77
CA PRO A 299 -28.96 2.71 30.64
C PRO A 299 -30.09 3.45 31.36
N GLY A 300 -31.15 3.78 30.64
CA GLY A 300 -32.33 4.43 31.15
C GLY A 300 -32.91 3.61 32.28
N SER A 301 -33.24 4.29 33.36
CA SER A 301 -33.98 3.77 34.52
C SER A 301 -35.37 3.31 34.04
N GLY A 302 -35.50 1.99 33.81
CA GLY A 302 -36.79 1.37 33.50
C GLY A 302 -37.74 1.46 34.68
N GLY A 303 -38.89 2.09 34.45
CA GLY A 303 -39.96 2.21 35.40
C GLY A 303 -40.50 0.85 35.87
N ARG A 304 -40.66 0.73 37.14
CA ARG A 304 -41.35 -0.39 37.81
C ARG A 304 -42.81 -0.41 37.37
N SER A 305 -43.25 -1.42 36.65
CA SER A 305 -44.67 -1.81 36.57
C SER A 305 -44.98 -2.89 37.61
N LYS A 306 -46.06 -2.65 38.37
CA LYS A 306 -46.60 -3.50 39.46
C LYS A 306 -47.11 -4.83 38.90
N PRO A 307 -47.03 -5.94 39.67
CA PRO A 307 -47.61 -7.22 39.28
C PRO A 307 -49.13 -7.25 39.57
N VAL A 308 -49.88 -7.85 38.65
CA VAL A 308 -51.29 -8.26 38.77
C VAL A 308 -51.33 -9.70 39.32
N PRO A 309 -52.17 -10.05 40.30
CA PRO A 309 -52.25 -11.38 40.87
C PRO A 309 -53.34 -12.26 40.21
N GLY A 310 -53.04 -13.55 40.10
CA GLY A 310 -54.07 -14.60 40.04
C GLY A 310 -54.10 -15.35 38.70
N ASP A 311 -53.72 -16.61 38.65
CA ASP A 311 -54.65 -17.71 38.81
C ASP A 311 -53.93 -19.06 38.98
N ARG A 312 -54.55 -19.95 39.78
CA ARG A 312 -54.05 -21.27 40.16
C ARG A 312 -54.63 -22.33 39.23
N GLY A 313 -53.82 -23.29 38.80
CA GLY A 313 -54.26 -24.49 38.14
C GLY A 313 -53.11 -25.50 38.03
N ARG A 314 -53.03 -26.30 38.90
CA ARG A 314 -53.02 -27.74 39.22
C ARG A 314 -52.55 -28.70 38.14
N SER A 315 -51.73 -29.65 38.63
CA SER A 315 -51.52 -31.09 38.31
C SER A 315 -50.63 -31.36 37.11
N GLY A 316 -49.69 -32.26 37.09
CA GLY A 316 -49.45 -33.42 37.90
C GLY A 316 -48.59 -34.36 37.04
N GLY A 317 -47.72 -35.15 37.68
CA GLY A 317 -47.27 -36.42 37.12
C GLY A 317 -45.84 -36.43 36.57
N ALA A 318 -44.89 -36.79 37.35
CA ALA A 318 -44.30 -38.13 37.51
C ALA A 318 -43.50 -38.68 36.28
N GLY A 319 -42.20 -38.89 36.50
CA GLY A 319 -41.73 -40.21 36.12
C GLY A 319 -40.38 -40.33 35.45
N ARG A 320 -39.36 -40.72 36.27
CA ARG A 320 -38.29 -41.70 35.97
C ARG A 320 -37.09 -41.32 35.05
N ARG A 321 -35.95 -41.15 35.65
CA ARG A 321 -34.78 -42.07 35.82
C ARG A 321 -34.45 -43.00 34.65
N SER A 322 -33.24 -42.88 34.12
CA SER A 322 -32.11 -43.86 34.09
C SER A 322 -31.02 -43.33 33.14
N ARG A 323 -29.83 -43.13 33.58
CA ARG A 323 -28.64 -43.94 33.79
C ARG A 323 -28.11 -44.67 32.52
N ARG A 324 -26.83 -44.32 32.25
CA ARG A 324 -25.70 -45.15 31.66
C ARG A 324 -25.77 -45.32 30.12
N ARG A 325 -24.73 -45.15 29.38
CA ARG A 325 -23.25 -45.39 29.52
C ARG A 325 -22.50 -44.36 28.70
#